data_27b0b3f7b0c350596429eac58e19f227
#
_entry.id   27b0b3f7b0c350596429eac58e19f227
#
_cell.length_a   1.000
_cell.length_b   1.000
_cell.length_c   1.000
_cell.angle_alpha   90.00
_cell.angle_beta   90.00
_cell.angle_gamma   90.00
#
_symmetry.space_group_name_H-M   'P 1'
#
loop_
_entity.id
_entity.type
_entity.pdbx_description
1 polymer ?
#
loop_
_entity_poly.entity_id
_entity_poly.type
_entity_poly.pdbx_seq_one_letter_code
_entity_poly.pdbx_strand_id
1 'polypeptide(L)'
;YQGGISLTLMLDPNHVQISPIACPGLLHLAFKHDTTKQFKLLHSKVALLTFKAIESEEQFIRLIVSTGNWTRQTLEDSLDLVWSIDVVPGNKDEQGKADILAAYHYFNDILRHFDTAILTDSGASKLKSYTHTQYARFHKLFDEVVVEDSIKPRFFDNRSASLLDQLPALVKPHCSEKKQDYLSLGPGFYEGGSSDAVPSVINSLHLRLI
;
A
#
# COMPACT_ATOMS: atom_id res chain seq x y z
N TYR A 1 21.89 -10.82 -12.22
CA TYR A 1 20.45 -10.59 -12.31
C TYR A 1 19.87 -11.36 -13.49
N GLN A 2 19.49 -12.59 -13.26
CA GLN A 2 18.85 -13.43 -14.26
C GLN A 2 17.34 -13.46 -14.11
N GLY A 3 16.67 -12.35 -14.01
CA GLY A 3 15.22 -12.41 -13.83
C GLY A 3 14.47 -11.09 -14.04
N GLY A 4 15.19 -9.99 -14.29
CA GLY A 4 14.54 -8.71 -14.57
C GLY A 4 13.63 -8.19 -13.44
N ILE A 5 13.86 -8.61 -12.18
CA ILE A 5 13.09 -8.14 -11.02
C ILE A 5 13.75 -6.87 -10.48
N SER A 6 12.94 -5.83 -10.28
CA SER A 6 13.31 -4.61 -9.57
C SER A 6 12.34 -4.42 -8.41
N LEU A 7 12.86 -4.31 -7.20
CA LEU A 7 12.06 -4.12 -5.99
C LEU A 7 12.51 -2.86 -5.26
N THR A 8 11.58 -1.95 -5.04
CA THR A 8 11.80 -0.72 -4.27
C THR A 8 11.03 -0.80 -2.96
N LEU A 9 11.69 -0.54 -1.84
CA LEU A 9 11.07 -0.52 -0.52
C LEU A 9 11.05 0.88 0.07
N MET A 10 9.93 1.24 0.66
CA MET A 10 9.72 2.38 1.54
C MET A 10 9.34 1.82 2.91
N LEU A 11 10.23 1.90 3.87
CA LEU A 11 10.03 1.39 5.23
C LEU A 11 9.90 2.53 6.22
N ASP A 12 9.44 2.22 7.42
CA ASP A 12 9.37 3.18 8.52
C ASP A 12 10.75 3.83 8.75
N PRO A 13 10.81 5.16 8.97
CA PRO A 13 12.10 5.87 9.15
C PRO A 13 12.93 5.37 10.32
N ASN A 14 12.32 4.68 11.29
CA ASN A 14 13.04 4.06 12.40
C ASN A 14 13.62 2.67 12.05
N HIS A 15 13.34 2.15 10.85
CA HIS A 15 13.88 0.87 10.41
C HIS A 15 15.32 1.02 9.91
N VAL A 16 16.17 0.06 10.25
CA VAL A 16 17.57 0.04 9.78
C VAL A 16 17.61 -0.07 8.25
N GLN A 17 18.43 0.77 7.62
CA GLN A 17 18.62 0.76 6.16
C GLN A 17 19.17 -0.59 5.70
N ILE A 18 18.48 -1.23 4.76
CA ILE A 18 18.94 -2.46 4.14
C ILE A 18 20.02 -2.13 3.11
N SER A 19 21.23 -2.68 3.31
CA SER A 19 22.33 -2.47 2.38
C SER A 19 22.07 -3.19 1.04
N PRO A 20 22.29 -2.54 -0.13
CA PRO A 20 22.24 -3.21 -1.43
C PRO A 20 23.25 -4.35 -1.57
N ILE A 21 24.31 -4.36 -0.76
CA ILE A 21 25.31 -5.45 -0.73
C ILE A 21 24.72 -6.68 -0.04
N ALA A 22 23.97 -6.47 1.05
CA ALA A 22 23.33 -7.55 1.80
C ALA A 22 22.14 -8.17 1.04
N CYS A 23 21.45 -7.37 0.24
CA CYS A 23 20.31 -7.83 -0.56
C CYS A 23 20.38 -7.25 -1.99
N PRO A 24 21.18 -7.85 -2.89
CA PRO A 24 21.30 -7.37 -4.26
C PRO A 24 19.94 -7.41 -4.98
N GLY A 25 19.56 -6.30 -5.60
CA GLY A 25 18.30 -6.16 -6.33
C GLY A 25 17.15 -5.57 -5.59
N LEU A 26 17.35 -5.31 -4.34
CA LEU A 26 16.40 -4.60 -3.50
C LEU A 26 16.92 -3.17 -3.28
N LEU A 27 16.10 -2.19 -3.58
CA LEU A 27 16.38 -0.79 -3.33
C LEU A 27 15.56 -0.32 -2.14
N HIS A 28 16.19 -0.12 -0.99
CA HIS A 28 15.57 0.52 0.16
C HIS A 28 15.83 2.03 0.06
N LEU A 29 14.77 2.82 -0.17
CA LEU A 29 14.87 4.27 -0.27
C LEU A 29 15.11 4.90 1.10
N ALA A 30 16.08 5.81 1.17
CA ALA A 30 16.36 6.57 2.37
C ALA A 30 15.24 7.58 2.64
N PHE A 31 14.86 7.76 3.90
CA PHE A 31 13.89 8.75 4.31
C PHE A 31 14.54 10.15 4.33
N LYS A 32 13.82 11.17 3.87
CA LYS A 32 14.31 12.57 3.93
C LYS A 32 14.19 13.12 5.34
N HIS A 33 15.28 13.57 5.91
CA HIS A 33 15.34 14.06 7.29
C HIS A 33 14.44 15.27 7.59
N ASP A 34 14.18 16.12 6.61
CA ASP A 34 13.33 17.30 6.75
C ASP A 34 11.84 16.99 6.82
N THR A 35 11.43 15.78 6.45
CA THR A 35 10.02 15.35 6.39
C THR A 35 9.56 14.56 7.60
N THR A 36 10.43 14.26 8.56
CA THR A 36 10.13 13.44 9.77
C THR A 36 9.02 14.00 10.66
N LYS A 37 8.61 15.27 10.47
CA LYS A 37 7.52 15.89 11.22
C LYS A 37 6.13 15.57 10.66
N GLN A 38 6.03 15.01 9.45
CA GLN A 38 4.75 14.87 8.75
C GLN A 38 4.02 13.58 9.12
N PHE A 39 4.75 12.50 9.40
CA PHE A 39 4.15 11.31 10.00
C PHE A 39 5.13 10.64 10.97
N LYS A 40 4.57 9.99 12.00
CA LYS A 40 5.36 9.38 13.09
C LYS A 40 5.66 7.91 12.85
N LEU A 41 4.86 7.24 12.02
CA LEU A 41 4.93 5.81 11.81
C LEU A 41 4.41 5.45 10.41
N LEU A 42 5.21 4.72 9.65
CA LEU A 42 4.78 4.07 8.41
C LEU A 42 4.52 2.60 8.69
N HIS A 43 3.26 2.25 8.91
CA HIS A 43 2.86 0.89 9.31
C HIS A 43 1.98 0.17 8.27
N SER A 44 1.82 0.70 7.09
CA SER A 44 1.06 0.06 6.01
C SER A 44 1.82 -1.14 5.42
N LYS A 45 1.09 -2.20 5.10
CA LYS A 45 1.60 -3.41 4.45
C LYS A 45 0.94 -3.52 3.08
N VAL A 46 1.45 -2.73 2.16
CA VAL A 46 0.92 -2.61 0.80
C VAL A 46 2.03 -2.88 -0.20
N ALA A 47 1.74 -3.67 -1.21
CA ALA A 47 2.61 -3.88 -2.35
C ALA A 47 1.87 -3.60 -3.66
N LEU A 48 2.53 -2.88 -4.55
CA LEU A 48 2.06 -2.59 -5.88
C LEU A 48 3.09 -3.13 -6.87
N LEU A 49 2.71 -4.15 -7.62
CA LEU A 49 3.60 -4.94 -8.47
C LEU A 49 3.14 -4.84 -9.92
N THR A 50 4.10 -4.75 -10.84
CA THR A 50 3.82 -4.82 -12.27
C THR A 50 4.52 -6.03 -12.87
N PHE A 51 3.84 -6.72 -13.76
CA PHE A 51 4.33 -7.92 -14.42
C PHE A 51 4.20 -7.76 -15.92
N LYS A 52 5.17 -8.31 -16.64
CA LYS A 52 5.13 -8.48 -18.08
C LYS A 52 5.24 -9.97 -18.40
N ALA A 53 4.38 -10.49 -19.26
CA ALA A 53 4.45 -11.85 -19.73
C ALA A 53 5.77 -12.09 -20.50
N ILE A 54 6.35 -13.29 -20.38
CA ILE A 54 7.62 -13.63 -21.00
C ILE A 54 7.49 -13.74 -22.52
N GLU A 55 6.35 -14.29 -22.97
CA GLU A 55 6.12 -14.65 -24.37
C GLU A 55 5.18 -13.70 -25.11
N SER A 56 4.67 -12.65 -24.43
CA SER A 56 3.77 -11.67 -25.03
C SER A 56 4.05 -10.27 -24.49
N GLU A 57 3.42 -9.25 -25.10
CA GLU A 57 3.48 -7.88 -24.59
C GLU A 57 2.46 -7.62 -23.49
N GLU A 58 1.73 -8.65 -23.06
CA GLU A 58 0.71 -8.51 -22.03
C GLU A 58 1.33 -8.12 -20.69
N GLN A 59 0.72 -7.16 -20.03
CA GLN A 59 1.15 -6.63 -18.74
C GLN A 59 -0.03 -6.63 -17.78
N PHE A 60 0.24 -6.86 -16.50
CA PHE A 60 -0.76 -6.69 -15.46
C PHE A 60 -0.18 -6.05 -14.20
N ILE A 61 -1.06 -5.48 -13.40
CA ILE A 61 -0.74 -4.81 -12.15
C ILE A 61 -1.40 -5.59 -11.04
N ARG A 62 -0.66 -5.90 -9.99
CA ARG A 62 -1.17 -6.53 -8.76
C ARG A 62 -1.03 -5.57 -7.60
N LEU A 63 -2.13 -5.35 -6.90
CA LEU A 63 -2.18 -4.71 -5.60
C LEU A 63 -2.34 -5.78 -4.52
N ILE A 64 -1.53 -5.71 -3.47
CA ILE A 64 -1.66 -6.56 -2.30
C ILE A 64 -1.71 -5.67 -1.06
N VAL A 65 -2.70 -5.88 -0.21
CA VAL A 65 -2.81 -5.25 1.11
C VAL A 65 -2.88 -6.35 2.15
N SER A 66 -2.07 -6.26 3.19
CA SER A 66 -1.98 -7.29 4.24
C SER A 66 -2.08 -6.67 5.63
N THR A 67 -2.54 -7.45 6.60
CA THR A 67 -2.46 -7.10 8.03
C THR A 67 -1.10 -7.45 8.62
N GLY A 68 -0.42 -8.44 8.07
CA GLY A 68 0.87 -8.93 8.53
C GLY A 68 2.06 -8.23 7.88
N ASN A 69 3.17 -8.17 8.60
CA ASN A 69 4.43 -7.69 8.07
C ASN A 69 4.98 -8.65 6.99
N TRP A 70 5.79 -8.13 6.07
CA TRP A 70 6.45 -8.94 5.02
C TRP A 70 7.68 -9.66 5.60
N THR A 71 7.47 -10.47 6.64
CA THR A 71 8.50 -11.27 7.30
C THR A 71 8.21 -12.76 7.12
N ARG A 72 9.24 -13.59 7.25
CA ARG A 72 9.10 -15.03 7.17
C ARG A 72 8.07 -15.54 8.19
N GLN A 73 8.16 -15.08 9.44
CA GLN A 73 7.23 -15.46 10.50
C GLN A 73 5.77 -15.16 10.14
N THR A 74 5.49 -13.97 9.56
CA THR A 74 4.13 -13.62 9.12
C THR A 74 3.65 -14.53 8.00
N LEU A 75 4.52 -14.85 7.03
CA LEU A 75 4.14 -15.64 5.85
C LEU A 75 4.02 -17.15 6.13
N GLU A 76 4.72 -17.67 7.14
CA GLU A 76 4.77 -19.11 7.44
C GLU A 76 3.98 -19.50 8.71
N ASP A 77 3.97 -18.64 9.75
CA ASP A 77 3.53 -19.01 11.09
C ASP A 77 2.34 -18.19 11.63
N SER A 78 1.96 -17.11 10.97
CA SER A 78 0.88 -16.21 11.41
C SER A 78 -0.39 -16.39 10.59
N LEU A 79 -1.54 -16.17 11.23
CA LEU A 79 -2.83 -16.03 10.55
C LEU A 79 -3.08 -14.56 10.28
N ASP A 80 -2.85 -14.14 9.05
CA ASP A 80 -3.04 -12.77 8.59
C ASP A 80 -4.05 -12.68 7.45
N LEU A 81 -4.69 -11.52 7.32
CA LEU A 81 -5.60 -11.24 6.21
C LEU A 81 -4.81 -10.64 5.06
N VAL A 82 -5.08 -11.13 3.86
CA VAL A 82 -4.53 -10.60 2.61
C VAL A 82 -5.66 -10.31 1.64
N TRP A 83 -5.69 -9.10 1.12
CA TRP A 83 -6.53 -8.72 -0.01
C TRP A 83 -5.64 -8.43 -1.21
N SER A 84 -5.95 -9.05 -2.35
CA SER A 84 -5.20 -8.81 -3.59
C SER A 84 -6.13 -8.71 -4.78
N ILE A 85 -5.75 -7.89 -5.74
CA ILE A 85 -6.42 -7.76 -7.04
C ILE A 85 -5.39 -7.71 -8.16
N ASP A 86 -5.76 -8.27 -9.30
CA ASP A 86 -4.99 -8.23 -10.54
C ASP A 86 -5.78 -7.47 -11.60
N VAL A 87 -5.13 -6.52 -12.25
CA VAL A 87 -5.74 -5.73 -13.32
C VAL A 87 -4.84 -5.72 -14.55
N VAL A 88 -5.44 -5.99 -15.69
CA VAL A 88 -4.85 -5.71 -17.01
C VAL A 88 -5.33 -4.33 -17.42
N PRO A 89 -4.46 -3.35 -17.72
CA PRO A 89 -4.86 -1.96 -17.97
C PRO A 89 -5.96 -1.79 -19.04
N GLY A 90 -5.92 -2.61 -20.07
CA GLY A 90 -6.89 -2.59 -21.18
C GLY A 90 -8.20 -3.35 -20.94
N ASN A 91 -8.40 -3.99 -19.80
CA ASN A 91 -9.63 -4.75 -19.51
C ASN A 91 -10.80 -3.86 -19.07
N LYS A 92 -11.98 -4.49 -18.84
CA LYS A 92 -13.22 -3.82 -18.42
C LYS A 92 -13.44 -3.77 -16.90
N ASP A 93 -12.44 -4.15 -16.11
CA ASP A 93 -12.56 -4.13 -14.64
C ASP A 93 -12.34 -2.71 -14.10
N GLU A 94 -13.36 -1.89 -14.21
CA GLU A 94 -13.33 -0.50 -13.75
C GLU A 94 -13.10 -0.38 -12.24
N GLN A 95 -13.65 -1.29 -11.44
CA GLN A 95 -13.47 -1.28 -9.99
C GLN A 95 -12.02 -1.62 -9.60
N GLY A 96 -11.44 -2.63 -10.22
CA GLY A 96 -10.04 -2.99 -9.98
C GLY A 96 -9.07 -1.88 -10.43
N LYS A 97 -9.36 -1.24 -11.56
CA LYS A 97 -8.60 -0.07 -12.03
C LYS A 97 -8.65 1.08 -11.02
N ALA A 98 -9.85 1.40 -10.49
CA ALA A 98 -10.01 2.44 -9.47
C ALA A 98 -9.20 2.15 -8.21
N ASP A 99 -9.23 0.92 -7.73
CA ASP A 99 -8.47 0.47 -6.55
C ASP A 99 -6.95 0.61 -6.78
N ILE A 100 -6.47 0.18 -7.94
CA ILE A 100 -5.05 0.26 -8.31
C ILE A 100 -4.58 1.71 -8.47
N LEU A 101 -5.37 2.58 -9.10
CA LEU A 101 -5.03 4.00 -9.20
C LEU A 101 -4.99 4.69 -7.83
N ALA A 102 -5.93 4.38 -6.94
CA ALA A 102 -5.90 4.90 -5.57
C ALA A 102 -4.64 4.48 -4.81
N ALA A 103 -4.23 3.21 -4.94
CA ALA A 103 -2.98 2.72 -4.37
C ALA A 103 -1.75 3.37 -5.01
N TYR A 104 -1.74 3.57 -6.32
CA TYR A 104 -0.66 4.28 -7.02
C TYR A 104 -0.51 5.72 -6.52
N HIS A 105 -1.60 6.46 -6.36
CA HIS A 105 -1.58 7.80 -5.77
C HIS A 105 -1.09 7.79 -4.33
N TYR A 106 -1.49 6.80 -3.54
CA TYR A 106 -0.97 6.61 -2.20
C TYR A 106 0.56 6.44 -2.20
N PHE A 107 1.10 5.55 -3.05
CA PHE A 107 2.54 5.35 -3.17
C PHE A 107 3.28 6.61 -3.61
N ASN A 108 2.76 7.36 -4.58
CA ASN A 108 3.36 8.60 -5.05
C ASN A 108 3.42 9.67 -3.95
N ASP A 109 2.39 9.77 -3.12
CA ASP A 109 2.40 10.71 -2.00
C ASP A 109 3.41 10.29 -0.92
N ILE A 110 3.45 9.01 -0.56
CA ILE A 110 4.44 8.49 0.39
C ILE A 110 5.86 8.66 -0.15
N LEU A 111 6.07 8.42 -1.43
CA LEU A 111 7.38 8.53 -2.10
C LEU A 111 8.01 9.93 -1.97
N ARG A 112 7.19 10.99 -1.84
CA ARG A 112 7.69 12.37 -1.62
C ARG A 112 8.53 12.52 -0.36
N HIS A 113 8.36 11.64 0.62
CA HIS A 113 9.10 11.62 1.88
C HIS A 113 10.43 10.87 1.79
N PHE A 114 10.72 10.23 0.66
CA PHE A 114 11.92 9.43 0.46
C PHE A 114 12.85 10.07 -0.58
N ASP A 115 14.14 9.78 -0.47
CA ASP A 115 15.12 10.17 -1.48
C ASP A 115 14.94 9.34 -2.74
N THR A 116 14.52 9.99 -3.81
CA THR A 116 14.24 9.39 -5.10
C THR A 116 15.34 9.63 -6.14
N ALA A 117 16.46 10.24 -5.76
CA ALA A 117 17.52 10.57 -6.72
C ALA A 117 17.98 9.38 -7.55
N ILE A 118 18.08 8.18 -6.92
CA ILE A 118 18.47 6.96 -7.62
C ILE A 118 17.41 6.45 -8.62
N LEU A 119 16.15 6.81 -8.43
CA LEU A 119 15.05 6.44 -9.34
C LEU A 119 14.95 7.39 -10.53
N THR A 120 15.24 8.68 -10.31
CA THR A 120 15.00 9.75 -11.27
C THR A 120 16.26 10.22 -12.01
N ASP A 121 17.46 9.98 -11.44
CA ASP A 121 18.73 10.37 -12.06
C ASP A 121 19.11 9.42 -13.19
N SER A 122 19.13 9.94 -14.42
CA SER A 122 19.54 9.25 -15.64
C SER A 122 21.06 9.12 -15.81
N GLY A 123 21.83 9.36 -14.75
CA GLY A 123 23.30 9.42 -14.78
C GLY A 123 23.99 8.22 -15.43
N ALA A 124 25.26 8.39 -15.79
CA ALA A 124 26.07 7.56 -16.70
C ALA A 124 26.33 6.10 -16.26
N SER A 125 25.92 5.68 -15.04
CA SER A 125 26.13 4.30 -14.62
C SER A 125 25.05 3.37 -15.17
N LYS A 126 25.42 2.15 -15.60
CA LYS A 126 24.46 1.14 -16.08
C LYS A 126 23.38 0.81 -15.06
N LEU A 127 23.69 0.83 -13.78
CA LEU A 127 22.74 0.56 -12.70
C LEU A 127 21.68 1.67 -12.60
N LYS A 128 22.10 2.93 -12.62
CA LYS A 128 21.18 4.08 -12.58
C LYS A 128 20.30 4.12 -13.83
N SER A 129 20.85 3.84 -15.01
CA SER A 129 20.08 3.76 -16.24
C SER A 129 19.02 2.67 -16.20
N TYR A 130 19.32 1.50 -15.64
CA TYR A 130 18.35 0.40 -15.48
C TYR A 130 17.23 0.78 -14.53
N THR A 131 17.57 1.27 -13.32
CA THR A 131 16.59 1.67 -12.31
C THR A 131 15.67 2.76 -12.83
N HIS A 132 16.22 3.79 -13.46
CA HIS A 132 15.44 4.84 -14.09
C HIS A 132 14.48 4.30 -15.17
N THR A 133 14.96 3.39 -16.01
CA THR A 133 14.14 2.78 -17.06
C THR A 133 12.96 1.97 -16.46
N GLN A 134 13.22 1.18 -15.40
CA GLN A 134 12.14 0.43 -14.74
C GLN A 134 11.14 1.35 -14.04
N TYR A 135 11.62 2.40 -13.39
CA TYR A 135 10.77 3.40 -12.77
C TYR A 135 9.88 4.12 -13.80
N ALA A 136 10.45 4.55 -14.91
CA ALA A 136 9.68 5.18 -15.99
C ALA A 136 8.63 4.23 -16.61
N ARG A 137 8.98 2.95 -16.81
CA ARG A 137 8.03 1.93 -17.30
C ARG A 137 6.89 1.69 -16.31
N PHE A 138 7.21 1.63 -15.01
CA PHE A 138 6.21 1.50 -13.96
C PHE A 138 5.19 2.65 -14.06
N HIS A 139 5.62 3.90 -14.07
CA HIS A 139 4.72 5.05 -14.18
C HIS A 139 3.91 5.04 -15.48
N LYS A 140 4.56 4.77 -16.62
CA LYS A 140 3.89 4.71 -17.91
C LYS A 140 2.71 3.73 -17.92
N LEU A 141 2.84 2.59 -17.23
CA LEU A 141 1.77 1.59 -17.17
C LEU A 141 0.53 2.13 -16.45
N PHE A 142 0.72 2.99 -15.44
CA PHE A 142 -0.41 3.62 -14.74
C PHE A 142 -1.04 4.77 -15.54
N ASP A 143 -0.29 5.44 -16.40
CA ASP A 143 -0.83 6.45 -17.30
C ASP A 143 -1.83 5.85 -18.32
N GLU A 144 -1.73 4.54 -18.58
CA GLU A 144 -2.63 3.79 -19.46
C GLU A 144 -3.92 3.33 -18.74
N VAL A 145 -3.98 3.43 -17.40
CA VAL A 145 -5.15 3.02 -16.61
C VAL A 145 -6.14 4.18 -16.55
N VAL A 146 -7.24 4.06 -17.26
CA VAL A 146 -8.33 5.04 -17.27
C VAL A 146 -9.54 4.49 -16.53
N VAL A 147 -10.14 5.30 -15.68
CA VAL A 147 -11.32 4.95 -14.86
C VAL A 147 -12.37 6.04 -14.99
N GLU A 148 -13.64 5.67 -14.98
CA GLU A 148 -14.75 6.62 -14.92
C GLU A 148 -14.80 7.30 -13.53
N ASP A 149 -15.05 8.60 -13.48
CA ASP A 149 -15.12 9.40 -12.24
C ASP A 149 -16.20 8.92 -11.26
N SER A 150 -17.20 8.20 -11.75
CA SER A 150 -18.28 7.62 -10.96
C SER A 150 -17.83 6.46 -10.07
N ILE A 151 -16.74 5.80 -10.42
CA ILE A 151 -16.25 4.60 -9.72
C ILE A 151 -15.39 5.00 -8.54
N LYS A 152 -15.85 4.68 -7.34
CA LYS A 152 -15.11 4.93 -6.10
C LYS A 152 -14.21 3.75 -5.76
N PRO A 153 -12.92 3.98 -5.45
CA PRO A 153 -12.02 2.91 -5.05
C PRO A 153 -12.44 2.27 -3.72
N ARG A 154 -12.16 0.98 -3.56
CA ARG A 154 -12.23 0.26 -2.28
C ARG A 154 -10.90 0.35 -1.51
N PHE A 155 -9.82 0.76 -2.16
CA PHE A 155 -8.57 1.12 -1.50
C PHE A 155 -8.71 2.52 -0.90
N PHE A 156 -8.59 2.63 0.41
CA PHE A 156 -8.63 3.90 1.14
C PHE A 156 -7.54 3.91 2.23
N ASP A 157 -7.11 5.09 2.61
CA ASP A 157 -6.00 5.32 3.52
C ASP A 157 -6.29 6.49 4.48
N ASN A 158 -5.37 6.77 5.39
CA ASN A 158 -5.52 7.79 6.41
C ASN A 158 -4.72 9.09 6.14
N ARG A 159 -4.32 9.37 4.91
CA ARG A 159 -3.56 10.59 4.58
C ARG A 159 -4.39 11.88 4.75
N SER A 160 -5.66 11.86 4.42
CA SER A 160 -6.54 13.03 4.47
C SER A 160 -7.46 13.06 5.69
N ALA A 161 -7.84 11.91 6.23
CA ALA A 161 -8.70 11.77 7.39
C ALA A 161 -8.40 10.45 8.10
N SER A 162 -8.67 10.36 9.40
CA SER A 162 -8.48 9.11 10.13
C SER A 162 -9.38 8.00 9.57
N LEU A 163 -8.94 6.74 9.61
CA LEU A 163 -9.78 5.61 9.20
C LEU A 163 -11.04 5.50 10.04
N LEU A 164 -10.99 5.87 11.33
CA LEU A 164 -12.16 5.91 12.22
C LEU A 164 -13.21 6.91 11.73
N ASP A 165 -12.82 8.05 11.17
CA ASP A 165 -13.74 9.05 10.66
C ASP A 165 -14.32 8.67 9.29
N GLN A 166 -13.56 7.93 8.50
CA GLN A 166 -14.00 7.43 7.18
C GLN A 166 -14.94 6.23 7.29
N LEU A 167 -14.75 5.36 8.29
CA LEU A 167 -15.41 4.06 8.41
C LEU A 167 -16.94 4.12 8.35
N PRO A 168 -17.66 5.06 8.99
CA PRO A 168 -19.13 5.14 8.89
C PRO A 168 -19.62 5.31 7.46
N ALA A 169 -18.97 6.16 6.67
CA ALA A 169 -19.34 6.38 5.28
C ALA A 169 -19.03 5.18 4.39
N LEU A 170 -17.96 4.41 4.71
CA LEU A 170 -17.57 3.21 3.98
C LEU A 170 -18.49 2.02 4.28
N VAL A 171 -18.96 1.90 5.53
CA VAL A 171 -19.82 0.79 5.96
C VAL A 171 -21.28 1.02 5.58
N LYS A 172 -21.77 2.25 5.65
CA LYS A 172 -23.19 2.61 5.43
C LYS A 172 -23.82 2.02 4.15
N PRO A 173 -23.16 2.00 2.99
CA PRO A 173 -23.73 1.40 1.77
C PRO A 173 -23.97 -0.12 1.86
N HIS A 174 -23.32 -0.78 2.82
CA HIS A 174 -23.40 -2.23 3.03
C HIS A 174 -24.30 -2.62 4.19
N CYS A 175 -24.82 -1.63 4.94
CA CYS A 175 -25.74 -1.84 6.04
C CYS A 175 -27.20 -1.89 5.51
N SER A 176 -28.02 -2.76 6.09
CA SER A 176 -29.46 -2.69 5.90
C SER A 176 -30.03 -1.42 6.53
N GLU A 177 -31.24 -1.00 6.13
CA GLU A 177 -31.94 0.12 6.78
C GLU A 177 -32.27 -0.14 8.26
N LYS A 178 -32.14 -1.39 8.71
CA LYS A 178 -32.35 -1.77 10.10
C LYS A 178 -31.18 -1.32 10.98
N LYS A 179 -31.49 -0.86 12.18
CA LYS A 179 -30.48 -0.56 13.20
C LYS A 179 -29.63 -1.79 13.47
N GLN A 180 -28.32 -1.60 13.55
CA GLN A 180 -27.38 -2.66 13.93
C GLN A 180 -27.36 -2.81 15.44
N ASP A 181 -27.48 -4.05 15.92
CA ASP A 181 -27.59 -4.34 17.36
C ASP A 181 -26.28 -4.85 17.97
N TYR A 182 -25.30 -5.21 17.13
CA TYR A 182 -24.02 -5.72 17.60
C TYR A 182 -22.87 -5.38 16.66
N LEU A 183 -21.65 -5.39 17.20
CA LEU A 183 -20.39 -5.22 16.50
C LEU A 183 -19.46 -6.35 16.91
N SER A 184 -19.02 -7.18 15.94
CA SER A 184 -17.97 -8.19 16.14
C SER A 184 -16.63 -7.63 15.71
N LEU A 185 -15.62 -7.70 16.59
CA LEU A 185 -14.26 -7.26 16.34
C LEU A 185 -13.29 -8.40 16.65
N GLY A 186 -12.31 -8.63 15.78
CA GLY A 186 -11.32 -9.67 15.92
C GLY A 186 -9.88 -9.16 15.68
N PRO A 187 -9.42 -8.07 16.34
CA PRO A 187 -8.04 -7.64 16.23
C PRO A 187 -7.11 -8.53 17.03
N GLY A 188 -5.84 -8.61 16.63
CA GLY A 188 -4.82 -9.36 17.35
C GLY A 188 -4.45 -8.76 18.71
N PHE A 189 -4.65 -7.44 18.87
CA PHE A 189 -4.41 -6.72 20.12
C PHE A 189 -5.17 -5.37 20.11
N TYR A 190 -5.35 -4.81 21.29
CA TYR A 190 -5.89 -3.46 21.52
C TYR A 190 -4.83 -2.57 22.19
N GLU A 191 -5.07 -1.25 22.19
CA GLU A 191 -4.26 -0.33 22.98
C GLU A 191 -4.24 -0.71 24.47
N GLY A 192 -3.09 -0.51 25.11
CA GLY A 192 -2.94 -0.74 26.57
C GLY A 192 -3.82 0.22 27.38
N GLY A 193 -4.39 -0.28 28.47
CA GLY A 193 -5.22 0.47 29.40
C GLY A 193 -5.31 -0.25 30.74
N SER A 194 -6.12 0.26 31.68
CA SER A 194 -6.47 -0.51 32.89
C SER A 194 -7.30 -1.72 32.48
N SER A 195 -7.14 -2.84 33.20
CA SER A 195 -7.83 -4.12 32.92
C SER A 195 -9.35 -4.00 32.82
N ASP A 196 -9.93 -2.95 33.39
CA ASP A 196 -11.38 -2.74 33.51
C ASP A 196 -11.92 -1.68 32.55
N ALA A 197 -11.07 -1.07 31.70
CA ALA A 197 -11.48 -0.05 30.76
C ALA A 197 -11.68 -0.64 29.35
N VAL A 198 -12.78 -0.31 28.70
CA VAL A 198 -12.98 -0.60 27.28
C VAL A 198 -11.95 0.21 26.49
N PRO A 199 -11.15 -0.42 25.60
CA PRO A 199 -10.21 0.31 24.76
C PRO A 199 -10.89 1.47 24.01
N SER A 200 -10.21 2.60 23.91
CA SER A 200 -10.81 3.84 23.35
C SER A 200 -11.22 3.65 21.89
N VAL A 201 -10.48 2.85 21.14
CA VAL A 201 -10.79 2.51 19.75
C VAL A 201 -12.12 1.75 19.64
N ILE A 202 -12.39 0.79 20.55
CA ILE A 202 -13.63 0.01 20.55
C ILE A 202 -14.82 0.94 20.86
N ASN A 203 -14.68 1.79 21.89
CA ASN A 203 -15.71 2.76 22.22
C ASN A 203 -15.99 3.72 21.06
N SER A 204 -14.93 4.18 20.39
CA SER A 204 -15.04 5.05 19.22
C SER A 204 -15.74 4.38 18.04
N LEU A 205 -15.47 3.09 17.78
CA LEU A 205 -16.13 2.30 16.74
C LEU A 205 -17.61 2.08 17.06
N HIS A 206 -17.92 1.70 18.31
CA HIS A 206 -19.30 1.52 18.76
C HIS A 206 -20.12 2.79 18.55
N LEU A 207 -19.64 3.95 19.03
CA LEU A 207 -20.35 5.23 18.92
C LEU A 207 -20.56 5.70 17.46
N ARG A 208 -19.77 5.22 16.52
CA ARG A 208 -19.86 5.63 15.11
C ARG A 208 -20.66 4.67 14.23
N LEU A 209 -20.73 3.39 14.60
CA LEU A 209 -21.30 2.33 13.76
C LEU A 209 -22.65 1.79 14.28
N ILE A 210 -22.96 1.99 15.56
CA ILE A 210 -24.21 1.58 16.21
C ILE A 210 -24.96 2.80 16.74
#